data_f7ac2b709a87101595dc2388e8524de9
#
_entry.id   f7ac2b709a87101595dc2388e8524de9
#
_cell.length_a   1.000
_cell.length_b   1.000
_cell.length_c   1.000
_cell.angle_alpha   90.00
_cell.angle_beta   90.00
_cell.angle_gamma   90.00
#
_symmetry.space_group_name_H-M   'P 1'
#
loop_
_entity.id
_entity.type
_entity.pdbx_description
1 polymer ?
#
loop_
_entity_poly.entity_id
_entity_poly.type
_entity_poly.pdbx_seq_one_letter_code
_entity_poly.pdbx_strand_id
1 'polypeptide(L)'
;IVVDFIDMDEIADKERVLSTLREEMAKDRTKSHVLGITQLGLVEMTRKKTRQCISHTLQSSCPYCGGTGKVLSVETVVLKVRKQLMRLMAKNEAKNFLIRVNEAVAASIAENSDPHSGILPVPKGGAVYVEAADIHIEKYEVSPLTETQAEEHYRRGAVRYGE
;
A
#
# COMPACT_ATOMS: atom_id res chain seq x y z
N ILE A 1 -26.51 -3.62 -8.24
CA ILE A 1 -26.51 -2.17 -7.98
C ILE A 1 -27.22 -1.96 -6.67
N VAL A 2 -26.62 -1.20 -5.78
CA VAL A 2 -27.19 -0.77 -4.51
C VAL A 2 -27.23 0.75 -4.54
N VAL A 3 -28.40 1.33 -4.22
CA VAL A 3 -28.65 2.77 -4.23
C VAL A 3 -29.09 3.19 -2.84
N ASP A 4 -28.40 4.16 -2.29
CA ASP A 4 -28.75 4.79 -1.01
C ASP A 4 -29.66 6.00 -1.30
N PHE A 5 -30.89 5.94 -0.81
CA PHE A 5 -31.85 7.04 -0.90
C PHE A 5 -31.93 7.77 0.43
N ILE A 6 -32.41 9.01 0.38
CA ILE A 6 -32.75 9.76 1.60
C ILE A 6 -33.75 8.93 2.42
N ASP A 7 -33.55 8.88 3.71
CA ASP A 7 -34.44 8.18 4.62
C ASP A 7 -35.89 8.69 4.50
N MET A 8 -36.81 7.74 4.40
CA MET A 8 -38.27 7.99 4.30
C MET A 8 -38.97 7.28 5.44
N ASP A 9 -39.77 7.99 6.19
CA ASP A 9 -40.53 7.42 7.30
C ASP A 9 -41.81 6.70 6.79
N GLU A 10 -42.47 7.28 5.80
CA GLU A 10 -43.73 6.79 5.26
C GLU A 10 -43.51 5.62 4.28
N ILE A 11 -44.27 4.53 4.48
CA ILE A 11 -44.24 3.37 3.59
C ILE A 11 -44.69 3.75 2.18
N ALA A 12 -45.70 4.65 2.08
CA ALA A 12 -46.21 5.12 0.80
C ALA A 12 -45.16 5.83 -0.05
N ASP A 13 -44.22 6.56 0.55
CA ASP A 13 -43.17 7.23 -0.17
C ASP A 13 -42.10 6.22 -0.67
N LYS A 14 -41.79 5.19 0.11
CA LYS A 14 -40.93 4.07 -0.29
C LYS A 14 -41.51 3.32 -1.50
N GLU A 15 -42.79 3.02 -1.47
CA GLU A 15 -43.49 2.35 -2.57
C GLU A 15 -43.52 3.22 -3.84
N ARG A 16 -43.74 4.54 -3.67
CA ARG A 16 -43.74 5.49 -4.78
C ARG A 16 -42.40 5.61 -5.45
N VAL A 17 -41.30 5.63 -4.67
CA VAL A 17 -39.94 5.60 -5.22
C VAL A 17 -39.70 4.31 -6.00
N LEU A 18 -40.08 3.16 -5.44
CA LEU A 18 -39.88 1.86 -6.12
C LEU A 18 -40.72 1.74 -7.39
N SER A 19 -41.98 2.20 -7.40
CA SER A 19 -42.83 2.16 -8.59
C SER A 19 -42.25 3.03 -9.69
N THR A 20 -41.85 4.27 -9.36
CA THR A 20 -41.23 5.19 -10.30
C THR A 20 -39.95 4.61 -10.87
N LEU A 21 -39.09 4.02 -10.02
CA LEU A 21 -37.86 3.38 -10.47
C LEU A 21 -38.12 2.20 -11.42
N ARG A 22 -39.13 1.36 -11.12
CA ARG A 22 -39.53 0.23 -11.99
C ARG A 22 -40.07 0.71 -13.33
N GLU A 23 -40.87 1.76 -13.35
CA GLU A 23 -41.43 2.36 -14.54
C GLU A 23 -40.32 2.93 -15.46
N GLU A 24 -39.37 3.65 -14.88
CA GLU A 24 -38.25 4.21 -15.66
C GLU A 24 -37.31 3.10 -16.14
N MET A 25 -37.03 2.11 -15.34
CA MET A 25 -36.20 0.98 -15.73
C MET A 25 -36.85 0.08 -16.80
N ALA A 26 -38.18 0.05 -16.89
CA ALA A 26 -38.89 -0.65 -17.95
C ALA A 26 -38.66 -0.04 -19.35
N LYS A 27 -38.28 1.23 -19.44
CA LYS A 27 -37.91 1.92 -20.68
C LYS A 27 -36.51 1.55 -21.17
N ASP A 28 -35.65 1.00 -20.30
CA ASP A 28 -34.32 0.56 -20.69
C ASP A 28 -34.39 -0.74 -21.52
N ARG A 29 -33.72 -0.75 -22.66
CA ARG A 29 -33.60 -1.95 -23.51
C ARG A 29 -32.83 -3.09 -22.84
N THR A 30 -32.07 -2.78 -21.81
CA THR A 30 -31.26 -3.73 -21.06
C THR A 30 -32.08 -4.36 -19.94
N LYS A 31 -32.08 -5.66 -19.86
CA LYS A 31 -32.79 -6.40 -18.82
C LYS A 31 -32.31 -5.96 -17.43
N SER A 32 -33.23 -5.42 -16.66
CA SER A 32 -33.03 -4.95 -15.27
C SER A 32 -34.14 -5.49 -14.37
N HIS A 33 -33.83 -5.66 -13.09
CA HIS A 33 -34.79 -6.05 -12.07
C HIS A 33 -34.56 -5.22 -10.82
N VAL A 34 -35.60 -4.51 -10.38
CA VAL A 34 -35.62 -3.79 -9.10
C VAL A 34 -36.19 -4.73 -8.05
N LEU A 35 -35.38 -5.17 -7.10
CA LEU A 35 -35.73 -6.13 -6.06
C LEU A 35 -36.62 -5.47 -4.99
N GLY A 36 -36.17 -4.39 -4.41
CA GLY A 36 -36.88 -3.67 -3.37
C GLY A 36 -36.00 -2.76 -2.54
N ILE A 37 -36.51 -2.32 -1.40
CA ILE A 37 -35.78 -1.58 -0.37
C ILE A 37 -35.47 -2.56 0.77
N THR A 38 -34.22 -2.61 1.20
CA THR A 38 -33.78 -3.42 2.33
C THR A 38 -34.25 -2.79 3.66
N GLN A 39 -34.10 -3.53 4.75
CA GLN A 39 -34.33 -3.00 6.10
C GLN A 39 -33.41 -1.83 6.47
N LEU A 40 -32.27 -1.69 5.78
CA LEU A 40 -31.32 -0.60 5.95
C LEU A 40 -31.63 0.62 5.06
N GLY A 41 -32.76 0.64 4.36
CA GLY A 41 -33.14 1.75 3.48
C GLY A 41 -32.50 1.73 2.09
N LEU A 42 -31.72 0.71 1.75
CA LEU A 42 -31.01 0.61 0.48
C LEU A 42 -31.89 -0.03 -0.60
N VAL A 43 -31.99 0.60 -1.77
CA VAL A 43 -32.63 0.00 -2.93
C VAL A 43 -31.68 -0.96 -3.62
N GLU A 44 -32.15 -2.18 -3.84
CA GLU A 44 -31.42 -3.23 -4.56
C GLU A 44 -31.98 -3.43 -5.95
N MET A 45 -31.10 -3.45 -6.95
CA MET A 45 -31.45 -3.77 -8.33
C MET A 45 -30.34 -4.51 -9.06
N THR A 46 -30.70 -5.22 -10.10
CA THR A 46 -29.76 -5.83 -11.05
C THR A 46 -29.96 -5.25 -12.44
N ARG A 47 -28.87 -5.09 -13.19
CA ARG A 47 -28.90 -4.70 -14.60
C ARG A 47 -27.86 -5.50 -15.36
N LYS A 48 -28.27 -6.14 -16.44
CA LYS A 48 -27.35 -6.94 -17.26
C LYS A 48 -26.24 -6.07 -17.84
N LYS A 49 -24.99 -6.40 -17.56
CA LYS A 49 -23.84 -5.74 -18.15
C LYS A 49 -23.66 -6.19 -19.61
N THR A 50 -23.90 -5.30 -20.57
CA THR A 50 -23.85 -5.61 -22.01
C THR A 50 -22.51 -5.23 -22.66
N ARG A 51 -21.75 -4.33 -22.05
CA ARG A 51 -20.44 -3.87 -22.53
C ARG A 51 -19.45 -3.80 -21.39
N GLN A 52 -18.17 -3.94 -21.72
CA GLN A 52 -17.09 -3.68 -20.75
C GLN A 52 -17.05 -2.19 -20.39
N CYS A 53 -16.58 -1.89 -19.19
CA CYS A 53 -16.36 -0.49 -18.79
C CYS A 53 -15.29 0.15 -19.67
N ILE A 54 -15.45 1.41 -20.01
CA ILE A 54 -14.46 2.20 -20.74
C ILE A 54 -13.11 2.18 -20.03
N SER A 55 -13.11 2.25 -18.71
CA SER A 55 -11.89 2.15 -17.90
C SER A 55 -11.09 0.86 -18.13
N HIS A 56 -11.78 -0.26 -18.40
CA HIS A 56 -11.09 -1.52 -18.69
C HIS A 56 -10.36 -1.51 -20.05
N THR A 57 -10.81 -0.67 -20.97
CA THR A 57 -10.19 -0.51 -22.28
C THR A 57 -9.11 0.58 -22.29
N LEU A 58 -9.31 1.65 -21.53
CA LEU A 58 -8.44 2.84 -21.56
C LEU A 58 -7.42 2.88 -20.41
N GLN A 59 -7.58 2.07 -19.37
CA GLN A 59 -6.74 2.11 -18.18
C GLN A 59 -6.13 0.74 -17.88
N SER A 60 -4.94 0.75 -17.33
CA SER A 60 -4.28 -0.42 -16.74
C SER A 60 -4.14 -0.24 -15.23
N SER A 61 -3.93 -1.33 -14.52
CA SER A 61 -3.61 -1.25 -13.09
C SER A 61 -2.36 -0.40 -12.87
N CYS A 62 -2.39 0.45 -11.85
CA CYS A 62 -1.24 1.26 -11.51
C CYS A 62 -0.02 0.37 -11.21
N PRO A 63 1.11 0.51 -11.94
CA PRO A 63 2.29 -0.36 -11.74
C PRO A 63 2.96 -0.12 -10.38
N TYR A 64 2.73 1.05 -9.76
CA TYR A 64 3.31 1.38 -8.47
C TYR A 64 2.63 0.65 -7.32
N CYS A 65 1.30 0.59 -7.26
CA CYS A 65 0.55 -0.07 -6.18
C CYS A 65 -0.13 -1.38 -6.62
N GLY A 66 0.09 -1.84 -7.86
CA GLY A 66 -0.58 -3.03 -8.40
C GLY A 66 -2.11 -2.93 -8.47
N GLY A 67 -2.66 -1.72 -8.44
CA GLY A 67 -4.11 -1.47 -8.47
C GLY A 67 -4.78 -1.39 -7.10
N THR A 68 -4.04 -1.52 -6.01
CA THR A 68 -4.60 -1.47 -4.63
C THR A 68 -4.94 -0.05 -4.16
N GLY A 69 -4.38 0.99 -4.82
CA GLY A 69 -4.49 2.40 -4.41
C GLY A 69 -3.70 2.76 -3.15
N LYS A 70 -2.97 1.79 -2.56
CA LYS A 70 -2.20 1.97 -1.33
C LYS A 70 -0.86 1.25 -1.44
N VAL A 71 0.14 1.78 -0.76
CA VAL A 71 1.45 1.15 -0.52
C VAL A 71 1.73 1.15 0.99
N LEU A 72 2.71 0.37 1.41
CA LEU A 72 3.12 0.36 2.82
C LEU A 72 3.65 1.72 3.24
N SER A 73 3.38 2.11 4.48
CA SER A 73 3.98 3.32 5.06
C SER A 73 5.49 3.14 5.24
N VAL A 74 6.20 4.26 5.27
CA VAL A 74 7.66 4.30 5.48
C VAL A 74 8.04 3.55 6.77
N GLU A 75 7.32 3.78 7.86
CA GLU A 75 7.56 3.14 9.16
C GLU A 75 7.39 1.62 9.07
N THR A 76 6.39 1.15 8.31
CA THR A 76 6.17 -0.29 8.11
C THR A 76 7.33 -0.90 7.33
N VAL A 77 7.87 -0.18 6.33
CA VAL A 77 9.04 -0.65 5.57
C VAL A 77 10.28 -0.67 6.45
N VAL A 78 10.51 0.35 7.27
CA VAL A 78 11.62 0.38 8.26
C VAL A 78 11.55 -0.83 9.20
N LEU A 79 10.36 -1.17 9.70
CA LEU A 79 10.19 -2.37 10.54
C LEU A 79 10.52 -3.67 9.80
N LYS A 80 10.17 -3.78 8.52
CA LYS A 80 10.55 -4.95 7.69
C LYS A 80 12.05 -5.02 7.48
N VAL A 81 12.69 -3.90 7.18
CA VAL A 81 14.16 -3.79 7.05
C VAL A 81 14.84 -4.22 8.34
N ARG A 82 14.41 -3.67 9.49
CA ARG A 82 14.89 -4.07 10.81
C ARG A 82 14.82 -5.58 11.03
N LYS A 83 13.65 -6.17 10.76
CA LYS A 83 13.44 -7.61 10.92
C LYS A 83 14.36 -8.44 10.03
N GLN A 84 14.57 -7.99 8.79
CA GLN A 84 15.49 -8.66 7.86
C GLN A 84 16.95 -8.53 8.32
N LEU A 85 17.37 -7.35 8.75
CA LEU A 85 18.69 -7.10 9.30
C LEU A 85 18.98 -8.01 10.51
N MET A 86 18.06 -8.08 11.48
CA MET A 86 18.19 -8.96 12.64
C MET A 86 18.35 -10.43 12.25
N ARG A 87 17.61 -10.89 11.24
CA ARG A 87 17.71 -12.27 10.73
C ARG A 87 19.07 -12.55 10.10
N LEU A 88 19.61 -11.58 9.35
CA LEU A 88 20.90 -11.70 8.72
C LEU A 88 22.03 -11.65 9.76
N MET A 89 21.94 -10.76 10.73
CA MET A 89 22.91 -10.70 11.85
C MET A 89 22.95 -12.01 12.65
N ALA A 90 21.82 -12.67 12.84
CA ALA A 90 21.75 -13.95 13.54
C ALA A 90 22.33 -15.14 12.74
N LYS A 91 22.39 -15.00 11.39
CA LYS A 91 22.84 -16.07 10.50
C LYS A 91 24.29 -15.89 10.00
N ASN A 92 24.84 -14.68 10.09
CA ASN A 92 26.14 -14.33 9.57
C ASN A 92 27.01 -13.72 10.66
N GLU A 93 28.30 -14.04 10.62
CA GLU A 93 29.33 -13.43 11.49
C GLU A 93 29.84 -12.07 10.93
N ALA A 94 29.22 -11.57 9.86
CA ALA A 94 29.58 -10.29 9.27
C ALA A 94 29.38 -9.15 10.27
N LYS A 95 30.34 -8.23 10.31
CA LYS A 95 30.30 -7.04 11.17
C LYS A 95 29.62 -5.85 10.49
N ASN A 96 29.64 -5.80 9.17
CA ASN A 96 29.09 -4.68 8.40
C ASN A 96 27.92 -5.13 7.52
N PHE A 97 26.90 -4.30 7.43
CA PHE A 97 25.70 -4.55 6.63
C PHE A 97 25.34 -3.32 5.80
N LEU A 98 24.87 -3.56 4.57
CA LEU A 98 24.28 -2.54 3.71
C LEU A 98 22.77 -2.68 3.65
N ILE A 99 22.09 -1.57 3.76
CA ILE A 99 20.65 -1.43 3.55
C ILE A 99 20.46 -0.50 2.36
N ARG A 100 19.88 -1.01 1.26
CA ARG A 100 19.46 -0.20 0.11
C ARG A 100 17.95 -0.08 0.13
N VAL A 101 17.45 1.15 0.15
CA VAL A 101 16.04 1.48 0.30
C VAL A 101 15.68 2.71 -0.54
N ASN A 102 14.37 2.92 -0.72
CA ASN A 102 13.89 4.16 -1.32
C ASN A 102 14.32 5.39 -0.51
N GLU A 103 14.50 6.52 -1.19
CA GLU A 103 14.97 7.79 -0.59
C GLU A 103 14.14 8.21 0.64
N ALA A 104 12.80 8.12 0.58
CA ALA A 104 11.93 8.46 1.71
C ALA A 104 12.16 7.55 2.94
N VAL A 105 12.46 6.28 2.71
CA VAL A 105 12.79 5.32 3.77
C VAL A 105 14.17 5.60 4.35
N ALA A 106 15.15 5.92 3.49
CA ALA A 106 16.49 6.30 3.92
C ALA A 106 16.48 7.57 4.78
N ALA A 107 15.72 8.58 4.37
CA ALA A 107 15.54 9.82 5.13
C ALA A 107 14.94 9.56 6.52
N SER A 108 13.88 8.74 6.59
CA SER A 108 13.27 8.37 7.87
C SER A 108 14.21 7.61 8.79
N ILE A 109 15.07 6.74 8.23
CA ILE A 109 16.10 6.04 9.01
C ILE A 109 17.14 7.04 9.53
N ALA A 110 17.55 8.01 8.70
CA ALA A 110 18.54 9.02 9.09
C ALA A 110 18.04 9.97 10.16
N GLU A 111 16.80 10.46 10.07
CA GLU A 111 16.15 11.31 11.07
C GLU A 111 16.07 10.63 12.45
N ASN A 112 15.98 9.29 12.46
CA ASN A 112 15.89 8.50 13.68
C ASN A 112 17.19 7.69 13.92
N SER A 113 18.33 8.24 13.54
CA SER A 113 19.63 7.55 13.61
C SER A 113 20.25 7.51 15.01
N ASP A 114 19.58 8.02 16.04
CA ASP A 114 20.06 7.90 17.42
C ASP A 114 20.29 6.42 17.78
N PRO A 115 21.53 6.02 18.13
CA PRO A 115 21.85 4.64 18.52
C PRO A 115 21.02 4.12 19.70
N HIS A 116 20.49 5.03 20.52
CA HIS A 116 19.63 4.69 21.67
C HIS A 116 18.15 4.54 21.28
N SER A 117 17.73 5.02 20.12
CA SER A 117 16.34 4.91 19.65
C SER A 117 15.95 3.46 19.28
N GLY A 118 16.93 2.61 19.02
CA GLY A 118 16.72 1.18 18.75
C GLY A 118 15.98 0.90 17.42
N ILE A 119 15.89 1.85 16.50
CA ILE A 119 15.21 1.65 15.21
C ILE A 119 15.91 0.57 14.40
N LEU A 120 17.23 0.66 14.23
CA LEU A 120 18.01 -0.40 13.61
C LEU A 120 19.02 -0.98 14.61
N PRO A 121 19.15 -2.30 14.70
CA PRO A 121 20.22 -2.92 15.50
C PRO A 121 21.57 -2.73 14.82
N VAL A 122 22.59 -2.38 15.59
CA VAL A 122 23.98 -2.29 15.11
C VAL A 122 24.76 -3.49 15.63
N PRO A 123 25.52 -4.20 14.79
CA PRO A 123 26.32 -5.35 15.22
C PRO A 123 27.47 -4.90 16.13
N LYS A 124 27.83 -5.71 17.10
CA LYS A 124 28.96 -5.42 18.01
C LYS A 124 30.29 -5.33 17.23
N GLY A 125 30.93 -4.17 17.31
CA GLY A 125 32.19 -3.92 16.61
C GLY A 125 32.10 -3.82 15.10
N GLY A 126 30.89 -3.49 14.59
CA GLY A 126 30.62 -3.28 13.18
C GLY A 126 29.74 -2.06 12.93
N ALA A 127 29.22 -1.94 11.71
CA ALA A 127 28.40 -0.81 11.29
C ALA A 127 27.28 -1.25 10.34
N VAL A 128 26.23 -0.40 10.27
CA VAL A 128 25.14 -0.50 9.28
C VAL A 128 25.24 0.72 8.37
N TYR A 129 25.23 0.48 7.07
CA TYR A 129 25.30 1.51 6.04
C TYR A 129 23.95 1.59 5.34
N VAL A 130 23.43 2.79 5.15
CA VAL A 130 22.15 3.06 4.48
C VAL A 130 22.44 3.79 3.18
N GLU A 131 21.98 3.23 2.08
CA GLU A 131 22.11 3.79 0.73
C GLU A 131 20.72 4.06 0.17
N ALA A 132 20.45 5.32 -0.18
CA ALA A 132 19.24 5.70 -0.91
C ALA A 132 19.34 5.23 -2.36
N ALA A 133 18.26 4.64 -2.87
CA ALA A 133 18.19 4.13 -4.24
C ALA A 133 16.82 4.49 -4.86
N ASP A 134 16.83 4.71 -6.18
CA ASP A 134 15.60 4.90 -6.95
C ASP A 134 14.89 3.56 -7.18
N ILE A 135 14.26 3.08 -6.12
CA ILE A 135 13.48 1.83 -6.12
C ILE A 135 12.09 2.08 -5.54
N HIS A 136 11.17 1.17 -5.81
CA HIS A 136 9.83 1.23 -5.23
C HIS A 136 9.90 1.31 -3.70
N ILE A 137 9.02 2.11 -3.08
CA ILE A 137 9.03 2.37 -1.63
C ILE A 137 8.99 1.09 -0.76
N GLU A 138 8.34 0.04 -1.22
CA GLU A 138 8.25 -1.23 -0.50
C GLU A 138 9.44 -2.18 -0.75
N LYS A 139 10.30 -1.86 -1.71
CA LYS A 139 11.49 -2.66 -2.00
C LYS A 139 12.63 -2.25 -1.09
N TYR A 140 13.34 -3.23 -0.60
CA TYR A 140 14.57 -3.04 0.18
C TYR A 140 15.49 -4.23 -0.02
N GLU A 141 16.78 -3.97 0.08
CA GLU A 141 17.82 -4.97 0.05
C GLU A 141 18.67 -4.84 1.32
N VAL A 142 18.97 -5.97 1.95
CA VAL A 142 19.86 -6.01 3.12
C VAL A 142 20.89 -7.09 2.86
N SER A 143 22.17 -6.72 2.87
CA SER A 143 23.29 -7.63 2.57
C SER A 143 24.44 -7.44 3.55
N PRO A 144 25.17 -8.52 3.89
CA PRO A 144 26.41 -8.41 4.64
C PRO A 144 27.51 -7.81 3.74
N LEU A 145 28.40 -7.03 4.35
CA LEU A 145 29.55 -6.45 3.68
C LEU A 145 30.88 -6.91 4.30
N THR A 146 31.90 -7.02 3.47
CA THR A 146 33.30 -7.06 3.93
C THR A 146 33.76 -5.65 4.31
N GLU A 147 34.87 -5.52 5.03
CA GLU A 147 35.41 -4.19 5.41
C GLU A 147 35.73 -3.34 4.18
N THR A 148 36.34 -3.94 3.15
CA THR A 148 36.66 -3.25 1.89
C THR A 148 35.40 -2.74 1.17
N GLN A 149 34.33 -3.56 1.10
CA GLN A 149 33.07 -3.16 0.50
C GLN A 149 32.38 -2.05 1.30
N ALA A 150 32.44 -2.11 2.63
CA ALA A 150 31.88 -1.09 3.50
C ALA A 150 32.52 0.30 3.25
N GLU A 151 33.85 0.34 3.14
CA GLU A 151 34.56 1.58 2.78
C GLU A 151 34.19 2.09 1.37
N GLU A 152 34.01 1.20 0.41
CA GLU A 152 33.62 1.55 -0.95
C GLU A 152 32.21 2.17 -1.00
N HIS A 153 31.23 1.56 -0.34
CA HIS A 153 29.87 2.10 -0.26
C HIS A 153 29.83 3.43 0.50
N TYR A 154 30.62 3.57 1.55
CA TYR A 154 30.71 4.84 2.28
C TYR A 154 31.28 5.95 1.40
N ARG A 155 32.32 5.71 0.61
CA ARG A 155 32.87 6.66 -0.36
C ARG A 155 31.89 7.02 -1.48
N ARG A 156 30.96 6.13 -1.81
CA ARG A 156 29.90 6.36 -2.81
C ARG A 156 28.69 7.11 -2.26
N GLY A 157 28.68 7.45 -0.97
CA GLY A 157 27.62 8.25 -0.34
C GLY A 157 26.65 7.47 0.51
N ALA A 158 26.90 6.20 0.83
CA ALA A 158 26.14 5.50 1.85
C ALA A 158 26.37 6.13 3.22
N VAL A 159 25.30 6.38 3.97
CA VAL A 159 25.37 6.99 5.29
C VAL A 159 25.54 5.90 6.35
N ARG A 160 26.47 6.08 7.27
CA ARG A 160 26.64 5.17 8.39
C ARG A 160 25.60 5.47 9.46
N TYR A 161 24.81 4.46 9.81
CA TYR A 161 23.77 4.61 10.82
C TYR A 161 24.38 4.78 12.21
N GLY A 162 23.95 5.84 12.92
CA GLY A 162 24.43 6.18 14.26
C GLY A 162 25.63 7.15 14.31
N GLU A 163 25.98 7.77 13.18
CA GLU A 163 26.92 8.91 13.10
C GLU A 163 26.19 10.25 13.07
#